data_f6cb71d2064a4ff5501630b3fb3dc275
#
_entry.id   f6cb71d2064a4ff5501630b3fb3dc275
#
_cell.length_a   1.000
_cell.length_b   1.000
_cell.length_c   1.000
_cell.angle_alpha   90.00
_cell.angle_beta   90.00
_cell.angle_gamma   90.00
#
_symmetry.space_group_name_H-M   'P 1'
#
loop_
_entity.id
_entity.type
_entity.pdbx_description
1 polymer ?
#
loop_
_entity_poly.entity_id
_entity_poly.type
_entity_poly.pdbx_seq_one_letter_code
_entity_poly.pdbx_strand_id
1 'polypeptide(L)'
;MRGFLASSIGVTCAAALALPLTPPAVAATGRPVPGAEAATSAALTAGPSARRESAGPSAAGSTQSLPLTPLTRERAADDPAEQGLSRRTVRPFSLVGVVWDDPAAELHGRVQVRTREAATGVWSGWQDVETHNADHAADPDTAEGAPGRLRGSTAPLWVGASNGVELRVTPEGTDPEPGKTPATGDGASTKPGKTPATGDGASTKPGKTPATGDSAAPKPGKTPATGDSAAATPAPAPASATPLPTGLRLELVDPGEATQDETLGAARPGALQPETAEAVAASTANADLAAAGATEIPALGRAETERELLTLRGSELTAAQKAKPYIGPRPGIVTRRGWGANERWRESRFVYTSKVKAAFVHHTATGNKYTCAQAPSVIRGIYRYHVVSMGWRDIGYNFLVDKCGRIYEGRAGGVAKAVLGAHTRGFNTNSMGIAVLGTYGSKKPSKAAVKAVARLTAWKLGLFGANPRGKTYLTSGGGNLYRKGKNVRLNVISGHRDGFSTACPGLQLYRKLGSTRSTSARYQGR
;
A
#
# COMPACT_ATOMS: atom_id res chain seq x y z
N MET A 1 -21.47 53.75 -37.76
CA MET A 1 -22.35 54.81 -37.17
C MET A 1 -23.30 54.13 -36.19
N ARG A 2 -23.31 54.64 -34.94
CA ARG A 2 -24.34 54.47 -33.90
C ARG A 2 -24.39 53.09 -33.28
N GLY A 3 -24.37 52.88 -31.97
CA GLY A 3 -24.23 53.74 -30.83
C GLY A 3 -24.32 52.89 -29.56
N PHE A 4 -23.53 53.20 -28.56
CA PHE A 4 -23.48 52.58 -27.21
C PHE A 4 -24.76 52.89 -26.43
N LEU A 5 -25.23 51.92 -25.63
CA LEU A 5 -25.98 52.21 -24.41
C LEU A 5 -25.50 51.24 -23.29
N ALA A 6 -24.78 51.80 -22.34
CA ALA A 6 -24.47 51.20 -21.08
C ALA A 6 -25.64 51.41 -20.09
N SER A 7 -26.03 50.37 -19.38
CA SER A 7 -26.97 50.45 -18.25
C SER A 7 -26.27 49.96 -17.00
N SER A 8 -25.94 50.90 -16.14
CA SER A 8 -25.41 50.68 -14.79
C SER A 8 -26.58 50.43 -13.84
N ILE A 9 -26.59 49.29 -13.14
CA ILE A 9 -27.48 49.08 -11.99
C ILE A 9 -26.60 49.09 -10.75
N GLY A 10 -26.75 50.13 -9.93
CA GLY A 10 -26.14 50.25 -8.64
C GLY A 10 -26.81 49.36 -7.61
N VAL A 11 -25.99 48.63 -6.85
CA VAL A 11 -26.41 47.89 -5.67
C VAL A 11 -26.00 48.65 -4.42
N THR A 12 -26.99 49.15 -3.69
CA THR A 12 -26.81 49.78 -2.37
C THR A 12 -26.57 48.69 -1.32
N CYS A 13 -25.42 48.75 -0.66
CA CYS A 13 -25.12 47.99 0.54
C CYS A 13 -25.79 48.61 1.77
N ALA A 14 -26.74 47.92 2.39
CA ALA A 14 -27.20 48.22 3.74
C ALA A 14 -26.37 47.44 4.76
N ALA A 15 -25.58 48.15 5.56
CA ALA A 15 -24.85 47.60 6.68
C ALA A 15 -25.79 47.52 7.91
N ALA A 16 -26.06 46.30 8.38
CA ALA A 16 -26.74 46.09 9.67
C ALA A 16 -25.67 45.88 10.76
N LEU A 17 -25.59 46.81 11.71
CA LEU A 17 -24.82 46.66 12.94
C LEU A 17 -25.58 45.72 13.90
N ALA A 18 -24.99 44.59 14.25
CA ALA A 18 -25.42 43.75 15.33
C ALA A 18 -24.50 43.96 16.55
N LEU A 19 -25.06 44.51 17.61
CA LEU A 19 -24.44 44.63 18.94
C LEU A 19 -24.53 43.28 19.70
N PRO A 20 -23.52 42.89 20.46
CA PRO A 20 -23.61 41.70 21.30
C PRO A 20 -24.29 41.97 22.61
N LEU A 21 -25.35 41.22 22.94
CA LEU A 21 -26.00 41.16 24.24
C LEU A 21 -25.24 40.22 25.17
N THR A 22 -24.65 40.77 26.23
CA THR A 22 -24.10 39.98 27.34
C THR A 22 -25.17 39.66 28.35
N PRO A 23 -25.31 38.43 28.87
CA PRO A 23 -26.20 38.17 30.01
C PRO A 23 -25.54 38.50 31.35
N PRO A 24 -26.33 38.90 32.38
CA PRO A 24 -25.80 39.32 33.67
C PRO A 24 -25.33 38.14 34.52
N ALA A 25 -24.20 38.35 35.21
CA ALA A 25 -23.66 37.44 36.22
C ALA A 25 -24.51 37.49 37.48
N VAL A 26 -25.00 36.32 37.92
CA VAL A 26 -25.65 36.13 39.24
C VAL A 26 -24.57 35.73 40.25
N ALA A 27 -24.33 36.62 41.21
CA ALA A 27 -23.48 36.34 42.37
C ALA A 27 -24.23 35.49 43.40
N ALA A 28 -23.74 34.32 43.70
CA ALA A 28 -24.21 33.49 44.82
C ALA A 28 -23.30 33.69 46.03
N THR A 29 -23.79 34.35 47.04
CA THR A 29 -23.19 34.45 48.37
C THR A 29 -23.47 33.19 49.19
N GLY A 30 -22.44 32.42 49.53
CA GLY A 30 -22.51 31.28 50.47
C GLY A 30 -21.66 31.54 51.70
N ARG A 31 -22.27 31.46 52.86
CA ARG A 31 -21.72 31.65 54.21
C ARG A 31 -20.77 30.50 54.60
N PRO A 32 -19.78 30.74 55.49
CA PRO A 32 -18.93 29.68 56.04
C PRO A 32 -19.56 29.04 57.29
N VAL A 33 -19.32 27.74 57.49
CA VAL A 33 -19.61 26.98 58.74
C VAL A 33 -18.27 26.50 59.31
N PRO A 34 -18.06 26.61 60.64
CA PRO A 34 -16.77 26.33 61.26
C PRO A 34 -16.68 24.92 61.85
N GLY A 35 -15.46 24.40 61.91
CA GLY A 35 -14.94 23.57 62.99
C GLY A 35 -15.10 22.06 62.91
N ALA A 36 -13.96 21.36 62.82
CA ALA A 36 -13.63 20.25 63.71
C ALA A 36 -12.18 19.79 63.47
N GLU A 37 -11.37 20.04 64.35
CA GLU A 37 -10.33 19.31 65.09
C GLU A 37 -9.40 18.33 64.35
N ALA A 38 -8.11 18.54 64.62
CA ALA A 38 -6.99 17.73 64.31
C ALA A 38 -7.00 16.36 65.03
N ALA A 39 -6.64 15.32 64.30
CA ALA A 39 -6.14 14.08 64.88
C ALA A 39 -4.82 13.70 64.19
N THR A 40 -3.76 13.87 64.90
CA THR A 40 -2.44 13.28 64.63
C THR A 40 -2.49 11.77 64.74
N SER A 41 -2.00 11.03 63.72
CA SER A 41 -1.53 9.68 63.93
C SER A 41 -0.54 9.19 62.85
N ALA A 42 0.64 8.92 63.33
CA ALA A 42 1.64 7.91 62.97
C ALA A 42 1.93 7.61 61.49
N ALA A 43 3.15 7.96 61.12
CA ALA A 43 3.88 7.45 59.99
C ALA A 43 4.11 5.93 60.08
N LEU A 44 3.62 5.18 59.12
CA LEU A 44 4.09 3.84 58.80
C LEU A 44 4.68 3.89 57.42
N THR A 45 6.00 3.71 57.40
CA THR A 45 6.82 3.52 56.20
C THR A 45 6.40 2.25 55.50
N ALA A 46 5.69 2.38 54.36
CA ALA A 46 5.48 1.31 53.40
C ALA A 46 6.38 1.58 52.18
N GLY A 47 7.29 0.65 51.91
CA GLY A 47 8.19 0.69 50.77
C GLY A 47 7.43 0.69 49.44
N PRO A 48 8.08 1.04 48.30
CA PRO A 48 7.42 1.16 47.01
C PRO A 48 7.05 -0.23 46.52
N SER A 49 5.77 -0.58 46.65
CA SER A 49 5.17 -1.69 45.91
C SER A 49 5.18 -1.29 44.44
N ALA A 50 6.08 -1.90 43.68
CA ALA A 50 6.04 -1.86 42.21
C ALA A 50 4.67 -2.40 41.73
N ARG A 51 3.77 -1.50 41.46
CA ARG A 51 2.52 -1.80 40.74
C ARG A 51 2.94 -2.32 39.36
N ARG A 52 2.90 -3.62 39.15
CA ARG A 52 2.89 -4.22 37.81
C ARG A 52 1.61 -3.73 37.13
N GLU A 53 1.74 -2.66 36.39
CA GLU A 53 0.74 -2.32 35.38
C GLU A 53 0.81 -3.42 34.33
N SER A 54 -0.15 -4.32 34.35
CA SER A 54 -0.48 -5.13 33.19
C SER A 54 -1.03 -4.15 32.15
N ALA A 55 -0.15 -3.64 31.28
CA ALA A 55 -0.54 -2.82 30.16
C ALA A 55 -1.37 -3.69 29.22
N GLY A 56 -2.69 -3.63 29.36
CA GLY A 56 -3.63 -4.09 28.37
C GLY A 56 -3.37 -3.40 27.03
N PRO A 57 -3.87 -3.92 25.90
CA PRO A 57 -3.72 -3.30 24.60
C PRO A 57 -4.23 -1.86 24.68
N SER A 58 -3.43 -0.91 24.17
CA SER A 58 -3.82 0.49 24.12
C SER A 58 -4.94 0.67 23.12
N ALA A 59 -6.11 1.13 23.53
CA ALA A 59 -7.25 1.40 22.65
C ALA A 59 -6.87 2.28 21.43
N ALA A 60 -5.92 3.19 21.60
CA ALA A 60 -5.42 4.08 20.55
C ALA A 60 -4.32 3.46 19.66
N GLY A 61 -3.85 2.26 19.97
CA GLY A 61 -2.68 1.65 19.33
C GLY A 61 -1.37 2.34 19.71
N SER A 62 -0.24 1.74 19.35
CA SER A 62 1.09 2.28 19.65
C SER A 62 2.12 1.95 18.56
N THR A 63 3.21 2.71 18.54
CA THR A 63 4.40 2.39 17.75
C THR A 63 5.61 2.36 18.66
N GLN A 64 6.46 1.35 18.51
CA GLN A 64 7.75 1.24 19.18
C GLN A 64 8.81 1.27 18.10
N SER A 65 9.77 2.19 18.20
CA SER A 65 10.90 2.33 17.28
C SER A 65 12.16 1.86 18.00
N LEU A 66 12.80 0.82 17.49
CA LEU A 66 13.97 0.20 18.10
C LEU A 66 15.16 0.30 17.13
N PRO A 67 16.24 1.01 17.49
CA PRO A 67 17.42 1.10 16.64
C PRO A 67 18.07 -0.28 16.45
N LEU A 68 18.55 -0.55 15.23
CA LEU A 68 19.33 -1.74 14.94
C LEU A 68 20.80 -1.50 15.28
N THR A 69 21.47 -2.57 15.66
CA THR A 69 22.91 -2.56 16.00
C THR A 69 23.61 -3.70 15.27
N PRO A 70 24.93 -3.61 15.05
CA PRO A 70 25.70 -4.74 14.52
C PRO A 70 25.51 -6.00 15.37
N LEU A 71 25.25 -7.14 14.72
CA LEU A 71 24.99 -8.43 15.39
C LEU A 71 26.28 -9.21 15.69
N THR A 72 27.35 -8.97 14.98
CA THR A 72 28.65 -9.65 15.15
C THR A 72 29.72 -8.67 15.62
N ARG A 73 30.44 -9.04 16.70
CA ARG A 73 31.54 -8.25 17.27
C ARG A 73 32.92 -8.54 16.65
N GLU A 74 33.04 -9.62 15.88
CA GLU A 74 34.34 -10.07 15.33
C GLU A 74 34.18 -10.37 13.84
N ARG A 75 34.41 -9.35 13.02
CA ARG A 75 34.68 -9.50 11.58
C ARG A 75 35.79 -8.55 11.16
N ALA A 76 36.53 -8.94 10.12
CA ALA A 76 37.53 -8.08 9.49
C ALA A 76 36.89 -6.74 9.09
N ALA A 77 37.68 -5.65 9.18
CA ALA A 77 37.18 -4.26 9.04
C ALA A 77 36.50 -3.94 7.70
N ASP A 78 36.58 -4.81 6.72
CA ASP A 78 36.07 -4.60 5.35
C ASP A 78 34.80 -5.40 5.01
N ASP A 79 34.23 -6.18 5.96
CA ASP A 79 33.01 -6.96 5.70
C ASP A 79 31.78 -6.18 6.21
N PRO A 80 30.79 -5.85 5.33
CA PRO A 80 29.62 -5.09 5.76
C PRO A 80 28.87 -5.83 6.85
N ALA A 81 28.74 -5.17 8.00
CA ALA A 81 28.21 -5.76 9.21
C ALA A 81 26.71 -6.03 9.08
N GLU A 82 26.29 -7.28 9.35
CA GLU A 82 24.89 -7.61 9.60
C GLU A 82 24.37 -6.76 10.76
N GLN A 83 23.22 -6.08 10.55
CA GLN A 83 22.55 -5.29 11.58
C GLN A 83 21.29 -6.00 12.05
N GLY A 84 20.92 -5.78 13.29
CA GLY A 84 19.70 -6.41 13.78
C GLY A 84 19.37 -6.13 15.24
N LEU A 85 18.50 -6.97 15.74
CA LEU A 85 18.01 -6.93 17.11
C LEU A 85 17.98 -8.34 17.67
N SER A 86 18.75 -8.60 18.70
CA SER A 86 18.71 -9.88 19.42
C SER A 86 17.34 -10.08 20.07
N ARG A 87 17.01 -11.34 20.31
CA ARG A 87 15.74 -11.77 20.90
C ARG A 87 15.42 -11.01 22.18
N ARG A 88 14.23 -10.37 22.20
CA ARG A 88 13.76 -9.61 23.36
C ARG A 88 12.24 -9.59 23.49
N THR A 89 11.78 -9.36 24.71
CA THR A 89 10.38 -9.07 25.01
C THR A 89 10.12 -7.57 24.79
N VAL A 90 8.98 -7.26 24.19
CA VAL A 90 8.55 -5.90 23.86
C VAL A 90 7.07 -5.72 24.19
N ARG A 91 6.57 -4.48 24.14
CA ARG A 91 5.13 -4.23 24.27
C ARG A 91 4.38 -4.90 23.12
N PRO A 92 3.08 -5.22 23.28
CA PRO A 92 2.27 -5.84 22.25
C PRO A 92 2.32 -5.08 20.90
N PHE A 93 2.35 -5.84 19.81
CA PHE A 93 2.32 -5.35 18.44
C PHE A 93 1.75 -6.42 17.51
N SER A 94 1.36 -6.05 16.30
CA SER A 94 0.83 -6.99 15.31
C SER A 94 1.42 -6.81 13.91
N LEU A 95 2.14 -5.69 13.66
CA LEU A 95 2.76 -5.40 12.38
C LEU A 95 4.18 -4.88 12.61
N VAL A 96 5.08 -5.27 11.72
CA VAL A 96 6.49 -4.87 11.77
C VAL A 96 6.95 -4.32 10.44
N GLY A 97 7.93 -3.42 10.47
CA GLY A 97 8.68 -2.96 9.31
C GLY A 97 10.01 -2.36 9.74
N VAL A 98 10.92 -2.16 8.81
CA VAL A 98 12.19 -1.47 9.03
C VAL A 98 12.16 -0.13 8.31
N VAL A 99 12.60 0.93 8.99
CA VAL A 99 12.72 2.27 8.41
C VAL A 99 14.16 2.76 8.52
N TRP A 100 14.55 3.73 7.68
CA TRP A 100 15.84 4.39 7.68
C TRP A 100 15.73 5.86 7.30
N ASP A 101 16.79 6.63 7.56
CA ASP A 101 16.70 8.09 7.53
C ASP A 101 16.55 8.67 6.12
N ASP A 102 17.24 8.15 5.11
CA ASP A 102 17.18 8.66 3.74
C ASP A 102 16.14 7.91 2.88
N PRO A 103 15.01 8.55 2.52
CA PRO A 103 13.99 7.92 1.68
C PRO A 103 14.44 7.64 0.24
N ALA A 104 15.58 8.21 -0.21
CA ALA A 104 16.15 7.95 -1.52
C ALA A 104 17.10 6.75 -1.52
N ALA A 105 17.62 6.34 -0.36
CA ALA A 105 18.46 5.16 -0.23
C ALA A 105 17.62 3.89 -0.36
N GLU A 106 18.09 2.92 -1.15
CA GLU A 106 17.49 1.59 -1.26
C GLU A 106 18.22 0.62 -0.32
N LEU A 107 17.47 -0.28 0.32
CA LEU A 107 18.05 -1.33 1.15
C LEU A 107 18.37 -2.53 0.25
N HIS A 108 19.65 -2.66 -0.12
CA HIS A 108 20.18 -3.82 -0.84
C HIS A 108 20.59 -4.90 0.17
N GLY A 109 19.66 -5.84 0.39
CA GLY A 109 19.87 -6.89 1.37
C GLY A 109 18.60 -7.63 1.75
N ARG A 110 18.72 -8.55 2.67
CA ARG A 110 17.65 -9.39 3.17
C ARG A 110 17.26 -8.97 4.58
N VAL A 111 15.97 -8.72 4.80
CA VAL A 111 15.40 -8.43 6.12
C VAL A 111 14.58 -9.62 6.57
N GLN A 112 14.93 -10.19 7.73
CA GLN A 112 14.22 -11.31 8.32
C GLN A 112 13.83 -11.03 9.75
N VAL A 113 12.61 -11.41 10.10
CA VAL A 113 12.05 -11.26 11.45
C VAL A 113 11.47 -12.59 11.95
N ARG A 114 11.58 -12.84 13.23
CA ARG A 114 10.75 -13.80 13.94
C ARG A 114 10.14 -13.18 15.17
N THR A 115 8.92 -13.60 15.48
CA THR A 115 8.11 -13.01 16.54
C THR A 115 7.61 -14.06 17.50
N ARG A 116 7.35 -13.66 18.72
CA ARG A 116 6.73 -14.50 19.74
C ARG A 116 5.25 -14.15 19.84
N GLU A 117 4.39 -15.13 19.57
CA GLU A 117 2.95 -14.97 19.71
C GLU A 117 2.58 -14.64 21.16
N ALA A 118 1.74 -13.63 21.35
CA ALA A 118 1.41 -13.12 22.68
C ALA A 118 0.58 -14.11 23.52
N ALA A 119 -0.32 -14.89 22.88
CA ALA A 119 -1.20 -15.81 23.56
C ALA A 119 -0.50 -17.11 23.99
N THR A 120 0.38 -17.67 23.15
CA THR A 120 1.00 -18.97 23.35
C THR A 120 2.44 -18.90 23.84
N GLY A 121 3.10 -17.75 23.65
CA GLY A 121 4.53 -17.59 23.92
C GLY A 121 5.44 -18.30 22.90
N VAL A 122 4.88 -18.89 21.85
CA VAL A 122 5.62 -19.66 20.82
C VAL A 122 6.30 -18.70 19.84
N TRP A 123 7.56 -18.97 19.51
CA TRP A 123 8.32 -18.25 18.51
C TRP A 123 8.01 -18.77 17.10
N SER A 124 7.79 -17.84 16.15
CA SER A 124 7.70 -18.18 14.74
C SER A 124 9.06 -18.62 14.18
N GLY A 125 9.05 -19.27 12.99
CA GLY A 125 10.22 -19.31 12.12
C GLY A 125 10.57 -17.91 11.59
N TRP A 126 11.74 -17.79 10.94
CA TRP A 126 12.14 -16.59 10.24
C TRP A 126 11.18 -16.30 9.07
N GLN A 127 10.77 -15.05 8.94
CA GLN A 127 9.90 -14.53 7.90
C GLN A 127 10.62 -13.41 7.17
N ASP A 128 10.62 -13.44 5.84
CA ASP A 128 11.19 -12.37 5.04
C ASP A 128 10.26 -11.16 5.04
N VAL A 129 10.85 -9.97 5.13
CA VAL A 129 10.19 -8.68 4.98
C VAL A 129 10.58 -8.13 3.61
N GLU A 130 9.60 -7.73 2.80
CA GLU A 130 9.84 -7.17 1.45
C GLU A 130 10.58 -5.82 1.56
N THR A 131 11.75 -5.73 0.95
CA THR A 131 12.62 -4.54 1.08
C THR A 131 12.33 -3.45 0.04
N HIS A 132 11.73 -3.80 -1.10
CA HIS A 132 11.41 -2.86 -2.17
C HIS A 132 10.09 -2.15 -1.90
N ASN A 133 10.12 -0.99 -1.23
CA ASN A 133 8.94 -0.18 -0.90
C ASN A 133 9.06 1.29 -1.37
N ALA A 134 10.22 1.71 -1.87
CA ALA A 134 10.41 3.05 -2.43
C ALA A 134 9.55 3.33 -3.68
N ASP A 135 9.05 2.28 -4.31
CA ASP A 135 8.14 2.27 -5.45
C ASP A 135 6.72 2.77 -5.11
N HIS A 136 6.29 2.65 -3.85
CA HIS A 136 5.00 3.13 -3.35
C HIS A 136 5.02 4.60 -2.91
N ALA A 137 6.08 5.34 -3.20
CA ALA A 137 6.24 6.71 -2.75
C ALA A 137 5.40 7.72 -3.55
N ALA A 138 5.30 8.94 -3.01
CA ALA A 138 4.80 10.11 -3.72
C ALA A 138 5.68 10.48 -4.91
N ASP A 139 5.10 11.20 -5.89
CA ASP A 139 5.89 11.79 -6.97
C ASP A 139 6.79 12.90 -6.41
N PRO A 140 8.09 12.97 -6.80
CA PRO A 140 9.09 13.83 -6.13
C PRO A 140 8.72 15.31 -6.01
N ASP A 141 8.02 15.86 -6.99
CA ASP A 141 7.70 17.31 -7.02
C ASP A 141 6.28 17.62 -6.55
N THR A 142 5.65 16.70 -5.84
CA THR A 142 4.31 16.92 -5.26
C THR A 142 4.43 17.35 -3.80
N ALA A 143 3.38 17.99 -3.29
CA ALA A 143 3.30 18.35 -1.87
C ALA A 143 3.43 17.11 -0.95
N GLU A 144 3.15 15.91 -1.47
CA GLU A 144 3.31 14.63 -0.81
C GLU A 144 4.79 14.26 -0.62
N GLY A 145 5.66 14.65 -1.58
CA GLY A 145 7.10 14.40 -1.58
C GLY A 145 7.92 15.45 -0.86
N ALA A 146 7.30 16.38 -0.10
CA ALA A 146 8.01 17.46 0.60
C ALA A 146 9.08 16.91 1.57
N PRO A 147 10.32 17.42 1.53
CA PRO A 147 11.42 16.90 2.32
C PRO A 147 11.27 17.17 3.82
N GLY A 148 11.91 16.32 4.64
CA GLY A 148 12.14 16.54 6.08
C GLY A 148 11.36 15.63 7.04
N ARG A 149 10.33 14.89 6.56
CA ARG A 149 9.56 13.93 7.38
C ARG A 149 9.59 12.52 6.85
N LEU A 150 9.90 12.34 5.56
CA LEU A 150 9.86 11.07 4.88
C LEU A 150 11.07 10.20 5.26
N ARG A 151 10.83 8.92 5.42
CA ARG A 151 11.84 7.89 5.68
C ARG A 151 11.78 6.82 4.59
N GLY A 152 12.93 6.22 4.32
CA GLY A 152 12.99 4.97 3.59
C GLY A 152 12.40 3.84 4.44
N SER A 153 11.85 2.81 3.80
CA SER A 153 11.19 1.73 4.54
C SER A 153 11.06 0.45 3.75
N THR A 154 10.93 -0.66 4.47
CA THR A 154 10.42 -1.92 3.93
C THR A 154 8.90 -1.86 3.80
N ALA A 155 8.31 -2.80 3.05
CA ALA A 155 6.88 -3.05 3.18
C ALA A 155 6.57 -3.56 4.61
N PRO A 156 5.39 -3.24 5.18
CA PRO A 156 5.01 -3.72 6.50
C PRO A 156 4.60 -5.21 6.45
N LEU A 157 5.03 -6.00 7.43
CA LEU A 157 4.63 -7.41 7.59
C LEU A 157 3.64 -7.57 8.76
N TRP A 158 2.48 -8.14 8.52
CA TRP A 158 1.52 -8.52 9.56
C TRP A 158 1.93 -9.85 10.20
N VAL A 159 2.21 -9.82 11.48
CA VAL A 159 2.69 -10.98 12.25
C VAL A 159 1.64 -11.52 13.23
N GLY A 160 0.51 -10.81 13.39
CA GLY A 160 -0.49 -11.10 14.42
C GLY A 160 -0.06 -10.63 15.81
N ALA A 161 -0.91 -10.85 16.81
CA ALA A 161 -0.66 -10.43 18.18
C ALA A 161 0.64 -11.03 18.73
N SER A 162 1.65 -10.21 18.93
CA SER A 162 3.01 -10.61 19.32
C SER A 162 3.55 -9.72 20.45
N ASN A 163 4.46 -10.27 21.28
CA ASN A 163 5.09 -9.56 22.39
C ASN A 163 6.60 -9.87 22.52
N GLY A 164 7.18 -10.47 21.50
CA GLY A 164 8.62 -10.70 21.41
C GLY A 164 9.08 -10.62 19.96
N VAL A 165 10.31 -10.17 19.75
CA VAL A 165 10.87 -9.93 18.43
C VAL A 165 12.36 -10.25 18.39
N GLU A 166 12.80 -10.71 17.22
CA GLU A 166 14.19 -10.85 16.81
C GLU A 166 14.28 -10.52 15.34
N LEU A 167 15.27 -9.74 14.93
CA LEU A 167 15.42 -9.24 13.56
C LEU A 167 16.87 -9.34 13.11
N ARG A 168 17.08 -9.61 11.84
CA ARG A 168 18.38 -9.47 11.17
C ARG A 168 18.22 -8.83 9.80
N VAL A 169 19.20 -8.03 9.44
CA VAL A 169 19.34 -7.37 8.14
C VAL A 169 20.72 -7.74 7.61
N THR A 170 20.74 -8.55 6.56
CA THR A 170 21.96 -9.07 5.93
C THR A 170 22.18 -8.32 4.62
N PRO A 171 23.31 -7.60 4.42
CA PRO A 171 23.64 -6.96 3.15
C PRO A 171 23.69 -7.93 1.98
N GLU A 172 23.37 -7.46 0.77
CA GLU A 172 23.52 -8.27 -0.45
C GLU A 172 24.99 -8.53 -0.74
N GLY A 173 25.31 -9.78 -1.08
CA GLY A 173 26.70 -10.22 -1.34
C GLY A 173 27.37 -10.90 -0.17
N THR A 174 26.74 -10.99 1.02
CA THR A 174 27.28 -11.70 2.19
C THR A 174 26.69 -13.10 2.40
N ASP A 175 25.63 -13.46 1.65
CA ASP A 175 25.10 -14.83 1.71
C ASP A 175 26.10 -15.80 1.04
N PRO A 176 26.59 -16.86 1.71
CA PRO A 176 27.27 -17.94 1.02
C PRO A 176 26.27 -18.58 0.05
N GLU A 177 26.61 -18.58 -1.23
CA GLU A 177 25.82 -19.27 -2.26
C GLU A 177 25.52 -20.71 -1.74
N PRO A 178 24.25 -21.17 -1.71
CA PRO A 178 23.96 -22.54 -1.28
C PRO A 178 24.71 -23.48 -2.19
N GLY A 179 25.70 -24.17 -1.62
CA GLY A 179 26.80 -24.90 -2.25
C GLY A 179 26.42 -25.58 -3.58
N LYS A 180 27.07 -25.14 -4.65
CA LYS A 180 27.38 -26.00 -5.77
C LYS A 180 28.36 -27.07 -5.25
N THR A 181 27.81 -28.22 -4.92
CA THR A 181 28.61 -29.43 -4.75
C THR A 181 29.32 -29.68 -6.09
N PRO A 182 30.67 -29.81 -6.14
CA PRO A 182 31.35 -30.19 -7.37
C PRO A 182 30.84 -31.60 -7.75
N ALA A 183 30.32 -31.75 -8.94
CA ALA A 183 30.02 -33.05 -9.50
C ALA A 183 31.35 -33.78 -9.70
N THR A 184 31.71 -34.63 -8.76
CA THR A 184 32.68 -35.70 -8.98
C THR A 184 32.06 -36.65 -9.97
N GLY A 185 32.71 -36.77 -11.12
CA GLY A 185 32.33 -37.69 -12.17
C GLY A 185 32.47 -39.16 -11.75
N ASP A 186 31.84 -39.98 -12.57
CA ASP A 186 31.90 -41.44 -12.75
C ASP A 186 30.69 -42.23 -12.26
N GLY A 187 30.04 -42.78 -13.28
CA GLY A 187 29.01 -43.79 -13.07
C GLY A 187 28.11 -44.01 -14.28
N ALA A 188 28.65 -44.64 -15.29
CA ALA A 188 27.86 -45.19 -16.40
C ALA A 188 26.71 -46.08 -15.85
N SER A 189 25.47 -45.84 -16.24
CA SER A 189 24.43 -46.85 -16.19
C SER A 189 23.39 -46.71 -17.30
N THR A 190 23.27 -47.79 -17.96
CA THR A 190 22.53 -48.27 -19.10
C THR A 190 21.05 -47.87 -19.14
N LYS A 191 20.58 -47.50 -20.33
CA LYS A 191 19.16 -47.37 -20.72
C LYS A 191 18.49 -48.76 -20.80
N PRO A 192 17.21 -48.86 -20.45
CA PRO A 192 16.32 -49.88 -20.99
C PRO A 192 15.49 -49.35 -22.16
N GLY A 193 15.30 -50.24 -23.14
CA GLY A 193 14.76 -49.99 -24.45
C GLY A 193 13.26 -49.69 -24.53
N LYS A 194 12.91 -49.00 -25.61
CA LYS A 194 11.53 -48.88 -26.11
C LYS A 194 11.22 -49.99 -27.09
N THR A 195 10.10 -50.65 -26.92
CA THR A 195 9.45 -51.47 -27.93
C THR A 195 8.39 -50.66 -28.70
N PRO A 196 8.22 -50.85 -30.00
CA PRO A 196 7.31 -50.05 -30.83
C PRO A 196 5.93 -50.70 -30.95
N ALA A 197 4.91 -49.87 -31.16
CA ALA A 197 3.61 -50.29 -31.67
C ALA A 197 3.26 -49.55 -32.95
N THR A 198 2.94 -50.31 -33.95
CA THR A 198 2.52 -50.07 -35.32
C THR A 198 1.11 -49.46 -35.44
N GLY A 199 0.88 -48.72 -36.56
CA GLY A 199 -0.48 -48.56 -37.11
C GLY A 199 -0.73 -47.29 -37.93
N ASP A 200 -0.47 -47.35 -39.19
CA ASP A 200 -1.15 -46.96 -40.44
C ASP A 200 -2.04 -45.70 -40.53
N GLY A 201 -1.84 -44.97 -41.62
CA GLY A 201 -2.83 -44.05 -42.19
C GLY A 201 -2.28 -42.97 -43.13
N ALA A 202 -2.12 -43.34 -44.43
CA ALA A 202 -1.67 -42.51 -45.53
C ALA A 202 -2.72 -41.43 -45.92
N SER A 203 -2.29 -40.29 -46.45
CA SER A 203 -2.75 -39.72 -47.75
C SER A 203 -2.02 -38.42 -48.11
N THR A 204 -1.25 -38.54 -49.18
CA THR A 204 -1.02 -37.76 -50.39
C THR A 204 -0.90 -36.23 -50.40
N LYS A 205 0.27 -35.87 -50.96
CA LYS A 205 0.79 -34.68 -51.64
C LYS A 205 -0.12 -34.14 -52.79
N PRO A 206 0.17 -32.97 -53.52
CA PRO A 206 1.44 -32.47 -54.04
C PRO A 206 1.60 -30.92 -53.87
N GLY A 207 2.74 -30.29 -53.97
CA GLY A 207 3.87 -30.24 -54.85
C GLY A 207 3.98 -28.90 -55.63
N LYS A 208 5.11 -28.17 -55.44
CA LYS A 208 5.86 -27.52 -56.53
C LYS A 208 7.03 -26.71 -56.01
N THR A 209 8.19 -27.08 -56.51
CA THR A 209 9.47 -26.38 -56.59
C THR A 209 9.57 -25.73 -58.01
N PRO A 210 10.64 -25.03 -58.51
CA PRO A 210 11.87 -24.46 -57.93
C PRO A 210 12.26 -23.09 -58.53
N ALA A 211 13.41 -22.50 -58.13
CA ALA A 211 14.46 -21.89 -58.96
C ALA A 211 15.42 -21.07 -58.08
N THR A 212 16.63 -21.48 -57.91
CA THR A 212 17.94 -21.28 -58.63
C THR A 212 18.56 -19.88 -58.48
N GLY A 213 19.85 -19.91 -58.09
CA GLY A 213 20.88 -18.92 -58.43
C GLY A 213 21.79 -18.58 -57.24
N ASP A 214 22.87 -19.29 -57.03
CA ASP A 214 24.27 -19.11 -57.34
C ASP A 214 24.91 -17.83 -56.77
N SER A 215 25.93 -17.93 -55.90
CA SER A 215 27.35 -17.86 -56.23
C SER A 215 28.27 -17.77 -55.00
N ALA A 216 29.07 -18.79 -54.85
CA ALA A 216 30.52 -18.84 -54.62
C ALA A 216 31.21 -18.00 -53.51
N ALA A 217 31.92 -18.77 -52.70
CA ALA A 217 33.00 -18.42 -51.77
C ALA A 217 34.28 -17.89 -52.47
N PRO A 218 35.31 -17.41 -51.73
CA PRO A 218 36.33 -18.33 -51.25
C PRO A 218 36.92 -18.04 -49.85
N LYS A 219 37.47 -19.09 -49.24
CA LYS A 219 38.46 -19.05 -48.15
C LYS A 219 39.87 -18.71 -48.70
N PRO A 220 40.72 -18.14 -47.84
CA PRO A 220 42.07 -18.72 -47.69
C PRO A 220 42.57 -18.73 -46.24
N GLY A 221 43.27 -19.77 -45.88
CA GLY A 221 44.72 -19.80 -45.69
C GLY A 221 45.15 -19.78 -44.24
N LYS A 222 45.57 -20.94 -43.70
CA LYS A 222 46.35 -21.12 -42.48
C LYS A 222 47.75 -20.51 -42.59
N THR A 223 48.23 -19.91 -41.49
CA THR A 223 49.67 -19.89 -41.14
C THR A 223 49.83 -19.98 -39.58
N PRO A 224 50.97 -20.50 -39.12
CA PRO A 224 51.06 -21.15 -37.82
C PRO A 224 51.49 -20.23 -36.67
N ALA A 225 51.16 -20.71 -35.45
CA ALA A 225 51.41 -20.13 -34.18
C ALA A 225 52.88 -19.99 -33.82
N THR A 226 53.24 -18.88 -33.24
CA THR A 226 54.33 -18.75 -32.28
C THR A 226 53.70 -18.42 -30.91
N GLY A 227 54.12 -19.16 -29.90
CA GLY A 227 53.61 -19.07 -28.58
C GLY A 227 53.91 -17.74 -27.90
N ASP A 228 52.92 -17.28 -27.16
CA ASP A 228 53.14 -16.31 -26.09
C ASP A 228 52.36 -16.71 -24.85
N SER A 229 53.07 -16.59 -23.77
CA SER A 229 52.71 -16.95 -22.42
C SER A 229 51.36 -16.32 -22.01
N ALA A 230 50.36 -17.14 -21.75
CA ALA A 230 49.12 -16.67 -21.17
C ALA A 230 49.35 -16.16 -19.74
N ALA A 231 49.44 -14.84 -19.58
CA ALA A 231 49.24 -14.21 -18.30
C ALA A 231 47.83 -14.52 -17.80
N ALA A 232 47.75 -15.21 -16.68
CA ALA A 232 46.50 -15.50 -16.03
C ALA A 232 45.77 -14.18 -15.75
N THR A 233 44.58 -14.00 -16.35
CA THR A 233 43.67 -12.90 -16.00
C THR A 233 43.38 -13.04 -14.52
N PRO A 234 43.60 -12.02 -13.67
CA PRO A 234 43.24 -12.10 -12.27
C PRO A 234 41.74 -12.33 -12.18
N ALA A 235 41.34 -13.26 -11.31
CA ALA A 235 39.95 -13.49 -10.99
C ALA A 235 39.30 -12.14 -10.58
N PRO A 236 38.05 -11.86 -11.00
CA PRO A 236 37.37 -10.64 -10.56
C PRO A 236 37.37 -10.60 -9.04
N ALA A 237 37.83 -9.47 -8.49
CA ALA A 237 37.76 -9.22 -7.07
C ALA A 237 36.32 -9.47 -6.57
N PRO A 238 36.13 -10.06 -5.37
CA PRO A 238 34.80 -10.24 -4.82
C PRO A 238 34.07 -8.89 -4.82
N ALA A 239 32.86 -8.85 -5.37
CA ALA A 239 32.06 -7.64 -5.41
C ALA A 239 31.87 -7.16 -3.96
N SER A 240 32.36 -5.96 -3.66
CA SER A 240 32.17 -5.35 -2.34
C SER A 240 30.67 -5.26 -2.08
N ALA A 241 30.22 -5.82 -0.97
CA ALA A 241 28.80 -5.80 -0.61
C ALA A 241 28.33 -4.35 -0.44
N THR A 242 27.15 -4.04 -0.96
CA THR A 242 26.55 -2.71 -0.85
C THR A 242 26.24 -2.39 0.63
N PRO A 243 26.69 -1.26 1.16
CA PRO A 243 26.44 -0.90 2.54
C PRO A 243 24.94 -0.71 2.81
N LEU A 244 24.51 -1.08 4.01
CA LEU A 244 23.14 -0.84 4.46
C LEU A 244 22.88 0.66 4.68
N PRO A 245 21.62 1.14 4.47
CA PRO A 245 21.24 2.52 4.80
C PRO A 245 21.51 2.88 6.25
N THR A 246 21.80 4.15 6.52
CA THR A 246 22.01 4.66 7.87
C THR A 246 20.70 4.83 8.65
N GLY A 247 20.76 4.74 9.98
CA GLY A 247 19.64 4.99 10.86
C GLY A 247 18.56 3.89 10.83
N LEU A 248 18.94 2.64 10.51
CA LEU A 248 18.02 1.51 10.51
C LEU A 248 17.32 1.34 11.86
N ARG A 249 15.99 1.23 11.83
CA ARG A 249 15.13 1.03 13.01
C ARG A 249 14.04 0.02 12.70
N LEU A 250 13.78 -0.85 13.66
CA LEU A 250 12.60 -1.71 13.63
C LEU A 250 11.41 -0.96 14.19
N GLU A 251 10.36 -0.86 13.40
CA GLU A 251 9.06 -0.31 13.80
C GLU A 251 8.12 -1.46 14.17
N LEU A 252 7.63 -1.45 15.40
CA LEU A 252 6.65 -2.39 15.92
C LEU A 252 5.32 -1.65 16.10
N VAL A 253 4.31 -2.02 15.33
CA VAL A 253 3.03 -1.33 15.28
C VAL A 253 1.95 -2.16 15.94
N ASP A 254 1.34 -1.60 16.99
CA ASP A 254 0.06 -2.02 17.51
C ASP A 254 -1.03 -1.20 16.79
N PRO A 255 -1.92 -1.82 16.02
CA PRO A 255 -2.98 -1.10 15.29
C PRO A 255 -4.05 -0.49 16.19
N GLY A 256 -4.04 -0.81 17.48
CA GLY A 256 -5.11 -0.47 18.39
C GLY A 256 -6.38 -1.31 18.18
N GLU A 257 -7.30 -1.21 19.10
CA GLU A 257 -8.64 -1.77 18.95
C GLU A 257 -9.52 -0.83 18.13
N ALA A 258 -10.48 -1.37 17.37
CA ALA A 258 -11.60 -0.57 16.90
C ALA A 258 -12.34 -0.07 18.12
N THR A 259 -12.63 1.22 18.21
CA THR A 259 -13.47 1.74 19.28
C THR A 259 -14.76 0.94 19.31
N GLN A 260 -15.17 0.43 20.48
CA GLN A 260 -16.26 -0.56 20.65
C GLN A 260 -17.63 -0.11 20.12
N ASP A 261 -17.75 1.12 19.61
CA ASP A 261 -18.96 1.62 18.93
C ASP A 261 -19.24 0.97 17.56
N GLU A 262 -18.31 0.16 17.03
CA GLU A 262 -18.40 -0.35 15.65
C GLU A 262 -18.80 -1.82 15.53
N THR A 263 -18.84 -2.60 16.62
CA THR A 263 -19.09 -4.06 16.54
C THR A 263 -20.55 -4.46 16.75
N LEU A 264 -21.40 -3.56 17.22
CA LEU A 264 -22.81 -3.86 17.45
C LEU A 264 -23.68 -2.69 16.98
N GLY A 265 -24.52 -2.92 15.99
CA GLY A 265 -25.55 -1.99 15.52
C GLY A 265 -26.64 -1.67 16.58
N ALA A 266 -26.23 -1.37 17.81
CA ALA A 266 -27.10 -0.91 18.90
C ALA A 266 -26.36 0.21 19.64
N ALA A 267 -26.75 1.44 19.38
CA ALA A 267 -26.33 2.62 20.11
C ALA A 267 -26.56 2.45 21.61
N ARG A 268 -25.49 2.33 22.40
CA ARG A 268 -25.53 2.68 23.81
C ARG A 268 -25.35 4.19 23.94
N PRO A 269 -26.27 4.94 24.58
CA PRO A 269 -26.07 6.35 24.89
C PRO A 269 -25.05 6.43 26.04
N GLY A 270 -23.79 6.69 25.72
CA GLY A 270 -22.72 6.83 26.69
C GLY A 270 -21.47 7.38 26.02
N ALA A 271 -21.24 8.71 26.18
CA ALA A 271 -20.03 9.45 25.88
C ALA A 271 -19.49 9.30 24.45
N LEU A 272 -20.17 9.92 23.51
CA LEU A 272 -19.60 10.27 22.21
C LEU A 272 -18.34 11.11 22.46
N GLN A 273 -17.16 10.55 22.21
CA GLN A 273 -15.94 11.36 22.08
C GLN A 273 -16.24 12.38 20.98
N PRO A 274 -16.02 13.69 21.20
CA PRO A 274 -16.30 14.68 20.19
C PRO A 274 -15.52 14.33 18.91
N GLU A 275 -16.23 14.17 17.80
CA GLU A 275 -15.59 13.92 16.50
C GLU A 275 -14.60 15.05 16.21
N THR A 276 -13.39 14.70 15.79
CA THR A 276 -12.40 15.72 15.41
C THR A 276 -12.83 16.39 14.10
N ALA A 277 -12.38 17.61 13.86
CA ALA A 277 -12.66 18.31 12.61
C ALA A 277 -12.20 17.49 11.40
N GLU A 278 -11.08 16.74 11.53
CA GLU A 278 -10.56 15.85 10.50
C GLU A 278 -11.47 14.65 10.25
N ALA A 279 -12.08 14.08 11.28
CA ALA A 279 -13.04 12.97 11.16
C ALA A 279 -14.34 13.43 10.50
N VAL A 280 -14.86 14.59 10.89
CA VAL A 280 -16.01 15.22 10.24
C VAL A 280 -15.70 15.51 8.77
N ALA A 281 -14.55 16.09 8.46
CA ALA A 281 -14.14 16.40 7.08
C ALA A 281 -14.01 15.12 6.23
N ALA A 282 -13.41 14.05 6.75
CA ALA A 282 -13.26 12.78 6.02
C ALA A 282 -14.64 12.15 5.74
N SER A 283 -15.53 12.17 6.72
CA SER A 283 -16.89 11.65 6.57
C SER A 283 -17.71 12.49 5.58
N THR A 284 -17.68 13.80 5.71
CA THR A 284 -18.40 14.74 4.83
C THR A 284 -17.90 14.69 3.38
N ALA A 285 -16.65 14.30 3.16
CA ALA A 285 -16.11 14.10 1.81
C ALA A 285 -16.88 13.05 1.01
N ASN A 286 -17.60 12.14 1.68
CA ASN A 286 -18.45 11.11 1.12
C ASN A 286 -19.97 11.44 1.21
N ALA A 287 -20.35 12.66 1.61
CA ALA A 287 -21.77 13.02 1.85
C ALA A 287 -22.68 12.82 0.61
N ASP A 288 -22.11 12.90 -0.59
CA ASP A 288 -22.84 12.62 -1.84
C ASP A 288 -23.26 11.14 -2.00
N LEU A 289 -22.69 10.22 -1.21
CA LEU A 289 -22.87 8.78 -1.33
C LEU A 289 -23.49 8.11 -0.09
N ALA A 290 -23.27 8.68 1.07
CA ALA A 290 -23.77 8.18 2.36
C ALA A 290 -23.83 9.32 3.37
N ALA A 291 -24.70 9.17 4.39
CA ALA A 291 -24.78 10.16 5.47
C ALA A 291 -23.44 10.34 6.18
N ALA A 292 -23.19 11.55 6.70
CA ALA A 292 -22.03 11.81 7.53
C ALA A 292 -22.03 10.85 8.75
N GLY A 293 -20.87 10.33 9.08
CA GLY A 293 -20.73 9.32 10.14
C GLY A 293 -21.02 7.87 9.71
N ALA A 294 -21.41 7.62 8.45
CA ALA A 294 -21.63 6.26 7.97
C ALA A 294 -20.35 5.42 8.02
N THR A 295 -20.47 4.17 8.51
CA THR A 295 -19.36 3.20 8.54
C THR A 295 -19.21 2.43 7.22
N GLU A 296 -20.24 2.46 6.37
CA GLU A 296 -20.23 1.84 5.04
C GLU A 296 -21.02 2.69 4.05
N ILE A 297 -20.53 2.78 2.84
CA ILE A 297 -21.25 3.30 1.67
C ILE A 297 -21.97 2.10 1.06
N PRO A 298 -23.31 2.08 1.00
CA PRO A 298 -24.09 0.92 0.53
C PRO A 298 -23.78 0.57 -0.94
N ALA A 299 -23.91 -0.69 -1.29
CA ALA A 299 -23.92 -1.12 -2.69
C ALA A 299 -25.18 -0.60 -3.39
N LEU A 300 -25.07 -0.27 -4.68
CA LEU A 300 -26.19 0.08 -5.55
C LEU A 300 -26.29 -0.87 -6.72
N GLY A 301 -27.51 -1.08 -7.20
CA GLY A 301 -27.78 -1.72 -8.48
C GLY A 301 -27.35 -0.84 -9.67
N ARG A 302 -27.43 -1.40 -10.89
CA ARG A 302 -26.99 -0.69 -12.10
C ARG A 302 -27.79 0.60 -12.32
N ALA A 303 -29.15 0.52 -12.32
CA ALA A 303 -30.00 1.67 -12.60
C ALA A 303 -29.82 2.81 -11.58
N GLU A 304 -29.64 2.45 -10.31
CA GLU A 304 -29.38 3.42 -9.24
C GLU A 304 -28.00 4.08 -9.40
N THR A 305 -26.98 3.29 -9.77
CA THR A 305 -25.64 3.82 -10.03
C THR A 305 -25.60 4.74 -11.25
N GLU A 306 -26.40 4.45 -12.28
CA GLU A 306 -26.51 5.31 -13.47
C GLU A 306 -27.17 6.65 -13.10
N ARG A 307 -28.23 6.65 -12.25
CA ARG A 307 -28.82 7.89 -11.71
C ARG A 307 -27.81 8.67 -10.85
N GLU A 308 -27.10 7.98 -9.96
CA GLU A 308 -26.05 8.60 -9.14
C GLU A 308 -24.95 9.25 -9.99
N LEU A 309 -24.51 8.59 -11.08
CA LEU A 309 -23.54 9.17 -12.02
C LEU A 309 -24.04 10.50 -12.61
N LEU A 310 -25.33 10.57 -12.99
CA LEU A 310 -25.91 11.81 -13.51
C LEU A 310 -25.94 12.92 -12.45
N THR A 311 -26.22 12.58 -11.19
CA THR A 311 -26.17 13.53 -10.08
C THR A 311 -24.76 14.02 -9.83
N LEU A 312 -23.78 13.12 -9.74
CA LEU A 312 -22.41 13.45 -9.40
C LEU A 312 -21.65 14.17 -10.51
N ARG A 313 -21.92 13.84 -11.80
CA ARG A 313 -21.10 14.25 -12.93
C ARG A 313 -21.89 14.65 -14.18
N GLY A 314 -23.19 14.83 -14.06
CA GLY A 314 -24.06 15.10 -15.20
C GLY A 314 -23.67 16.34 -16.02
N SER A 315 -23.12 17.38 -15.37
CA SER A 315 -22.60 18.59 -16.05
C SER A 315 -21.38 18.33 -16.94
N GLU A 316 -20.61 17.25 -16.64
CA GLU A 316 -19.37 16.91 -17.36
C GLU A 316 -19.61 15.87 -18.49
N LEU A 317 -20.80 15.25 -18.51
CA LEU A 317 -21.13 14.18 -19.47
C LEU A 317 -21.73 14.75 -20.74
N THR A 318 -21.29 14.21 -21.89
CA THR A 318 -21.92 14.47 -23.19
C THR A 318 -23.34 13.87 -23.26
N ALA A 319 -24.18 14.33 -24.20
CA ALA A 319 -25.49 13.75 -24.41
C ALA A 319 -25.45 12.23 -24.66
N ALA A 320 -24.50 11.77 -25.48
CA ALA A 320 -24.31 10.34 -25.74
C ALA A 320 -23.93 9.53 -24.47
N GLN A 321 -23.10 10.10 -23.58
CA GLN A 321 -22.74 9.47 -22.31
C GLN A 321 -23.90 9.43 -21.32
N LYS A 322 -24.77 10.43 -21.34
CA LYS A 322 -26.02 10.46 -20.54
C LYS A 322 -27.02 9.43 -21.04
N ALA A 323 -27.17 9.29 -22.36
CA ALA A 323 -28.09 8.33 -22.96
C ALA A 323 -27.64 6.87 -22.78
N LYS A 324 -26.33 6.62 -22.74
CA LYS A 324 -25.73 5.28 -22.51
C LYS A 324 -24.54 5.37 -21.59
N PRO A 325 -24.77 5.43 -20.27
CA PRO A 325 -23.69 5.47 -19.29
C PRO A 325 -22.99 4.11 -19.21
N TYR A 326 -21.64 4.15 -19.31
CA TYR A 326 -20.80 2.97 -19.15
C TYR A 326 -20.22 2.94 -17.74
N ILE A 327 -21.03 2.54 -16.77
CA ILE A 327 -20.64 2.41 -15.37
C ILE A 327 -21.11 1.07 -14.79
N GLY A 328 -20.27 0.44 -13.95
CA GLY A 328 -20.68 -0.76 -13.22
C GLY A 328 -21.46 -0.42 -11.96
N PRO A 329 -22.27 -1.35 -11.43
CA PRO A 329 -22.94 -1.19 -10.14
C PRO A 329 -21.95 -0.77 -9.06
N ARG A 330 -22.31 0.22 -8.23
CA ARG A 330 -21.49 0.66 -7.11
C ARG A 330 -21.33 -0.47 -6.10
N PRO A 331 -20.10 -0.90 -5.76
CA PRO A 331 -19.91 -1.86 -4.69
C PRO A 331 -20.14 -1.22 -3.32
N GLY A 332 -20.44 -2.01 -2.30
CA GLY A 332 -20.34 -1.58 -0.91
C GLY A 332 -18.89 -1.26 -0.56
N ILE A 333 -18.67 -0.17 0.17
CA ILE A 333 -17.32 0.31 0.55
C ILE A 333 -17.34 0.66 2.04
N VAL A 334 -16.51 -0.03 2.82
CA VAL A 334 -16.28 0.31 4.22
C VAL A 334 -15.54 1.64 4.27
N THR A 335 -16.12 2.62 4.95
CA THR A 335 -15.52 3.97 5.07
C THR A 335 -14.31 3.95 6.01
N ARG A 336 -13.59 5.07 6.07
CA ARG A 336 -12.50 5.27 7.02
C ARG A 336 -12.98 5.12 8.47
N ARG A 337 -14.18 5.62 8.79
CA ARG A 337 -14.83 5.38 10.09
C ARG A 337 -15.09 3.89 10.31
N GLY A 338 -15.56 3.17 9.28
CA GLY A 338 -15.92 1.76 9.38
C GLY A 338 -14.74 0.81 9.58
N TRP A 339 -13.50 1.20 9.29
CA TRP A 339 -12.31 0.43 9.67
C TRP A 339 -11.52 1.05 10.84
N GLY A 340 -12.04 2.14 11.45
CA GLY A 340 -11.47 2.75 12.63
C GLY A 340 -10.22 3.58 12.36
N ALA A 341 -10.22 4.43 11.32
CA ALA A 341 -9.12 5.35 11.05
C ALA A 341 -8.99 6.40 12.16
N ASN A 342 -7.80 6.57 12.70
CA ASN A 342 -7.50 7.73 13.54
C ASN A 342 -7.18 8.94 12.66
N GLU A 343 -8.17 9.77 12.38
CA GLU A 343 -8.06 10.90 11.44
C GLU A 343 -7.09 12.00 11.91
N ARG A 344 -6.69 12.02 13.18
CA ARG A 344 -5.69 12.96 13.71
C ARG A 344 -4.27 12.71 13.18
N TRP A 345 -4.00 11.53 12.63
CA TRP A 345 -2.66 11.22 12.12
C TRP A 345 -2.43 11.79 10.73
N ARG A 346 -3.46 11.82 9.87
CA ARG A 346 -3.32 12.35 8.52
C ARG A 346 -3.23 13.88 8.52
N GLU A 347 -2.68 14.43 7.46
CA GLU A 347 -2.81 15.86 7.21
C GLU A 347 -4.26 16.23 6.91
N SER A 348 -4.68 17.43 7.37
CA SER A 348 -6.07 17.87 7.26
C SER A 348 -6.51 18.11 5.81
N ARG A 349 -5.59 18.56 4.94
CA ARG A 349 -5.88 18.91 3.54
C ARG A 349 -6.01 17.69 2.65
N PHE A 350 -7.07 17.64 1.86
CA PHE A 350 -7.22 16.69 0.74
C PHE A 350 -6.59 17.25 -0.52
N VAL A 351 -5.93 16.39 -1.30
CA VAL A 351 -5.34 16.77 -2.59
C VAL A 351 -6.00 15.94 -3.69
N TYR A 352 -6.40 16.62 -4.77
CA TYR A 352 -7.10 16.02 -5.88
C TYR A 352 -6.30 16.15 -7.18
N THR A 353 -6.53 15.21 -8.09
CA THR A 353 -6.11 15.33 -9.48
C THR A 353 -7.32 15.65 -10.36
N SER A 354 -7.10 15.95 -11.65
CA SER A 354 -8.21 16.34 -12.52
C SER A 354 -9.20 15.21 -12.76
N LYS A 355 -8.75 13.96 -12.91
CA LYS A 355 -9.59 12.77 -13.12
C LYS A 355 -8.82 11.47 -12.86
N VAL A 356 -9.55 10.35 -12.80
CA VAL A 356 -8.95 9.01 -12.75
C VAL A 356 -8.97 8.40 -14.15
N LYS A 357 -7.79 8.34 -14.79
CA LYS A 357 -7.58 7.73 -16.12
C LYS A 357 -7.22 6.25 -16.03
N ALA A 358 -6.55 5.85 -14.95
CA ALA A 358 -6.07 4.48 -14.74
C ALA A 358 -6.20 4.04 -13.29
N ALA A 359 -6.26 2.72 -13.09
CA ALA A 359 -6.13 2.07 -11.80
C ALA A 359 -4.85 1.25 -11.77
N PHE A 360 -4.01 1.44 -10.76
CA PHE A 360 -2.88 0.57 -10.46
C PHE A 360 -3.27 -0.40 -9.35
N VAL A 361 -3.10 -1.68 -9.64
CA VAL A 361 -3.37 -2.75 -8.67
C VAL A 361 -2.06 -3.13 -7.99
N HIS A 362 -2.09 -3.14 -6.66
CA HIS A 362 -0.98 -3.46 -5.76
C HIS A 362 -1.30 -4.67 -4.91
N HIS A 363 -0.31 -5.22 -4.27
CA HIS A 363 -0.45 -5.96 -3.02
C HIS A 363 0.14 -5.15 -1.87
N THR A 364 -0.22 -5.49 -0.63
CA THR A 364 0.33 -4.81 0.54
C THR A 364 1.62 -5.43 1.07
N ALA A 365 2.02 -6.60 0.52
CA ALA A 365 3.15 -7.41 0.98
C ALA A 365 3.10 -7.82 2.47
N THR A 366 1.95 -7.62 3.14
CA THR A 366 1.77 -7.87 4.58
C THR A 366 1.65 -9.36 4.97
N GLY A 367 1.84 -10.29 4.05
CA GLY A 367 1.57 -11.71 4.29
C GLY A 367 0.08 -12.07 4.22
N ASN A 368 -0.24 -13.36 4.29
CA ASN A 368 -1.60 -13.87 4.04
C ASN A 368 -2.27 -14.52 5.25
N LYS A 369 -1.64 -14.46 6.43
CA LYS A 369 -2.12 -15.18 7.64
C LYS A 369 -3.24 -14.45 8.41
N TYR A 370 -3.65 -13.25 8.01
CA TYR A 370 -4.76 -12.53 8.65
C TYR A 370 -6.11 -13.20 8.36
N THR A 371 -7.09 -13.06 9.25
CA THR A 371 -8.50 -13.41 9.03
C THR A 371 -9.26 -12.24 8.42
N CYS A 372 -10.44 -12.47 7.84
CA CYS A 372 -11.25 -11.35 7.30
C CYS A 372 -11.74 -10.39 8.39
N ALA A 373 -11.97 -10.88 9.60
CA ALA A 373 -12.29 -10.04 10.75
C ALA A 373 -11.11 -9.15 11.17
N GLN A 374 -9.87 -9.58 10.91
CA GLN A 374 -8.67 -8.79 11.19
C GLN A 374 -8.33 -7.76 10.11
N ALA A 375 -9.02 -7.76 8.95
CA ALA A 375 -8.70 -6.84 7.87
C ALA A 375 -8.72 -5.36 8.29
N PRO A 376 -9.68 -4.85 9.07
CA PRO A 376 -9.65 -3.49 9.62
C PRO A 376 -8.37 -3.22 10.45
N SER A 377 -7.97 -4.15 11.30
CA SER A 377 -6.74 -4.02 12.12
C SER A 377 -5.48 -4.00 11.24
N VAL A 378 -5.41 -4.85 10.20
CA VAL A 378 -4.32 -4.80 9.21
C VAL A 378 -4.26 -3.43 8.55
N ILE A 379 -5.40 -2.87 8.14
CA ILE A 379 -5.49 -1.56 7.49
C ILE A 379 -5.06 -0.45 8.44
N ARG A 380 -5.51 -0.46 9.71
CA ARG A 380 -5.05 0.50 10.74
C ARG A 380 -3.55 0.40 10.97
N GLY A 381 -3.00 -0.83 10.99
CA GLY A 381 -1.55 -1.05 11.09
C GLY A 381 -0.78 -0.44 9.93
N ILE A 382 -1.22 -0.69 8.67
CA ILE A 382 -0.63 -0.10 7.47
C ILE A 382 -0.74 1.42 7.50
N TYR A 383 -1.90 1.96 7.85
CA TYR A 383 -2.12 3.40 7.94
C TYR A 383 -1.18 4.05 8.95
N ARG A 384 -1.07 3.47 10.16
CA ARG A 384 -0.16 3.95 11.19
C ARG A 384 1.30 3.87 10.74
N TYR A 385 1.70 2.79 10.10
CA TYR A 385 3.04 2.63 9.54
C TYR A 385 3.36 3.70 8.49
N HIS A 386 2.45 3.95 7.54
CA HIS A 386 2.62 4.98 6.52
C HIS A 386 2.73 6.38 7.12
N VAL A 387 1.88 6.73 8.08
CA VAL A 387 1.84 8.12 8.58
C VAL A 387 2.83 8.35 9.72
N VAL A 388 2.87 7.44 10.71
CA VAL A 388 3.67 7.65 11.92
C VAL A 388 5.12 7.21 11.71
N SER A 389 5.35 6.03 11.10
CA SER A 389 6.70 5.51 10.92
C SER A 389 7.42 6.08 9.69
N MET A 390 6.71 6.18 8.54
CA MET A 390 7.30 6.64 7.27
C MET A 390 7.15 8.15 7.04
N GLY A 391 6.28 8.84 7.79
CA GLY A 391 6.06 10.28 7.69
C GLY A 391 5.16 10.72 6.52
N TRP A 392 4.36 9.82 5.95
CA TRP A 392 3.43 10.15 4.87
C TRP A 392 2.23 10.97 5.36
N ARG A 393 1.61 11.71 4.44
CA ARG A 393 0.45 12.56 4.75
C ARG A 393 -0.82 11.78 5.09
N ASP A 394 -0.98 10.56 4.55
CA ASP A 394 -2.10 9.65 4.78
C ASP A 394 -1.70 8.24 4.27
N ILE A 395 -2.57 7.26 4.39
CA ILE A 395 -2.38 5.96 3.74
C ILE A 395 -2.19 6.14 2.23
N GLY A 396 -1.23 5.45 1.63
CA GLY A 396 -0.86 5.68 0.22
C GLY A 396 -1.92 5.30 -0.80
N TYR A 397 -2.69 4.27 -0.52
CA TYR A 397 -3.66 3.69 -1.44
C TYR A 397 -5.02 4.41 -1.38
N ASN A 398 -5.69 4.57 -2.53
CA ASN A 398 -7.05 5.10 -2.59
C ASN A 398 -8.08 4.08 -2.07
N PHE A 399 -7.84 2.79 -2.32
CA PHE A 399 -8.70 1.70 -1.86
C PHE A 399 -7.87 0.50 -1.41
N LEU A 400 -8.44 -0.27 -0.47
CA LEU A 400 -7.90 -1.58 -0.10
C LEU A 400 -8.97 -2.64 -0.31
N VAL A 401 -8.53 -3.88 -0.56
CA VAL A 401 -9.41 -5.03 -0.78
C VAL A 401 -8.87 -6.20 0.02
N ASP A 402 -9.69 -6.83 0.87
CA ASP A 402 -9.29 -8.01 1.61
C ASP A 402 -9.49 -9.32 0.81
N LYS A 403 -9.00 -10.42 1.36
CA LYS A 403 -9.13 -11.73 0.71
C LYS A 403 -10.57 -12.25 0.66
N CYS A 404 -11.52 -11.68 1.43
CA CYS A 404 -12.95 -11.98 1.38
C CYS A 404 -13.71 -11.12 0.39
N GLY A 405 -13.06 -10.12 -0.21
CA GLY A 405 -13.63 -9.25 -1.23
C GLY A 405 -14.37 -8.03 -0.68
N ARG A 406 -14.18 -7.68 0.60
CA ARG A 406 -14.61 -6.38 1.11
C ARG A 406 -13.68 -5.31 0.57
N ILE A 407 -14.27 -4.16 0.26
CA ILE A 407 -13.58 -2.98 -0.26
C ILE A 407 -13.60 -1.92 0.84
N TYR A 408 -12.46 -1.28 1.03
CA TYR A 408 -12.25 -0.26 2.06
C TYR A 408 -11.79 1.04 1.41
N GLU A 409 -12.35 2.15 1.88
CA GLU A 409 -11.81 3.47 1.61
C GLU A 409 -10.41 3.57 2.21
N GLY A 410 -9.44 3.97 1.41
CA GLY A 410 -8.08 4.20 1.87
C GLY A 410 -7.83 5.66 2.17
N ARG A 411 -7.15 6.39 1.26
CA ARG A 411 -6.84 7.82 1.39
C ARG A 411 -8.11 8.66 1.46
N ALA A 412 -8.15 9.57 2.45
CA ALA A 412 -9.26 10.47 2.69
C ALA A 412 -9.47 11.48 1.54
N GLY A 413 -10.71 11.98 1.40
CA GLY A 413 -11.07 12.97 0.40
C GLY A 413 -12.28 12.58 -0.46
N GLY A 414 -12.90 11.42 -0.17
CA GLY A 414 -14.13 10.95 -0.81
C GLY A 414 -13.89 9.94 -1.93
N VAL A 415 -14.58 8.79 -1.82
CA VAL A 415 -14.38 7.63 -2.71
C VAL A 415 -14.81 7.89 -4.16
N ALA A 416 -15.75 8.82 -4.41
CA ALA A 416 -16.17 9.20 -5.77
C ALA A 416 -15.19 10.20 -6.42
N LYS A 417 -14.41 10.94 -5.64
CA LYS A 417 -13.54 12.03 -6.09
C LYS A 417 -12.19 11.50 -6.58
N ALA A 418 -11.49 12.29 -7.42
CA ALA A 418 -10.17 11.94 -7.94
C ALA A 418 -9.07 12.31 -6.94
N VAL A 419 -9.02 11.63 -5.80
CA VAL A 419 -8.03 11.88 -4.74
C VAL A 419 -6.64 11.46 -5.22
N LEU A 420 -5.63 12.34 -5.05
CA LEU A 420 -4.23 12.03 -5.33
C LEU A 420 -3.72 11.02 -4.30
N GLY A 421 -3.20 9.89 -4.76
CA GLY A 421 -2.58 8.87 -3.93
C GLY A 421 -1.06 9.00 -3.82
N ALA A 422 -0.45 8.09 -3.06
CA ALA A 422 1.00 7.86 -3.01
C ALA A 422 1.22 6.36 -3.10
N HIS A 423 1.06 5.79 -4.31
CA HIS A 423 1.02 4.34 -4.51
C HIS A 423 1.87 3.83 -5.69
N THR A 424 2.16 4.69 -6.67
CA THR A 424 3.00 4.35 -7.83
C THR A 424 3.87 5.54 -8.15
N ARG A 425 5.09 5.56 -7.66
CA ARG A 425 6.04 6.66 -7.91
C ARG A 425 6.16 6.93 -9.40
N GLY A 426 5.93 8.18 -9.79
CA GLY A 426 5.88 8.63 -11.16
C GLY A 426 4.49 8.60 -11.82
N PHE A 427 3.48 7.95 -11.24
CA PHE A 427 2.16 7.81 -11.85
C PHE A 427 0.99 7.97 -10.86
N ASN A 428 1.18 8.70 -9.76
CA ASN A 428 0.11 9.00 -8.82
C ASN A 428 -0.93 9.96 -9.40
N THR A 429 -0.49 10.90 -10.25
CA THR A 429 -1.37 11.88 -10.89
C THR A 429 -2.30 11.23 -11.93
N ASN A 430 -3.60 11.55 -11.85
CA ASN A 430 -4.65 11.01 -12.72
C ASN A 430 -4.80 9.48 -12.68
N SER A 431 -4.45 8.87 -11.56
CA SER A 431 -4.63 7.45 -11.30
C SER A 431 -5.25 7.20 -9.93
N MET A 432 -5.58 5.95 -9.65
CA MET A 432 -5.92 5.47 -8.32
C MET A 432 -5.16 4.17 -8.01
N GLY A 433 -4.73 4.02 -6.76
CA GLY A 433 -4.15 2.79 -6.24
C GLY A 433 -5.17 1.92 -5.53
N ILE A 434 -5.17 0.62 -5.86
CA ILE A 434 -5.99 -0.41 -5.22
C ILE A 434 -5.05 -1.48 -4.67
N ALA A 435 -4.91 -1.58 -3.35
CA ALA A 435 -4.06 -2.57 -2.71
C ALA A 435 -4.87 -3.78 -2.24
N VAL A 436 -4.52 -4.97 -2.71
CA VAL A 436 -5.08 -6.22 -2.21
C VAL A 436 -4.24 -6.67 -1.01
N LEU A 437 -4.87 -6.79 0.16
CA LEU A 437 -4.20 -7.19 1.40
C LEU A 437 -3.56 -8.57 1.25
N GLY A 438 -2.27 -8.67 1.51
CA GLY A 438 -1.50 -9.91 1.45
C GLY A 438 -0.31 -9.85 0.50
N THR A 439 0.32 -11.00 0.27
CA THR A 439 1.50 -11.18 -0.59
C THR A 439 1.19 -12.19 -1.69
N TYR A 440 1.37 -11.80 -2.98
CA TYR A 440 0.92 -12.57 -4.13
C TYR A 440 2.03 -12.90 -5.14
N GLY A 441 3.25 -13.01 -4.71
CA GLY A 441 4.35 -13.55 -5.50
C GLY A 441 4.08 -15.00 -5.92
N SER A 442 3.98 -15.90 -4.97
CA SER A 442 3.70 -17.33 -5.13
C SER A 442 2.25 -17.71 -4.84
N LYS A 443 1.58 -17.05 -3.88
CA LYS A 443 0.18 -17.34 -3.51
C LYS A 443 -0.80 -16.70 -4.48
N LYS A 444 -1.82 -17.46 -4.91
CA LYS A 444 -2.91 -16.95 -5.74
C LYS A 444 -3.86 -16.09 -4.91
N PRO A 445 -4.33 -14.93 -5.43
CA PRO A 445 -5.40 -14.16 -4.79
C PRO A 445 -6.71 -14.96 -4.79
N SER A 446 -7.58 -14.70 -3.82
CA SER A 446 -8.92 -15.30 -3.79
C SER A 446 -9.76 -14.83 -4.98
N LYS A 447 -10.71 -15.65 -5.40
CA LYS A 447 -11.70 -15.26 -6.43
C LYS A 447 -12.52 -14.04 -5.97
N ALA A 448 -12.82 -13.93 -4.67
CA ALA A 448 -13.55 -12.83 -4.08
C ALA A 448 -12.78 -11.51 -4.21
N ALA A 449 -11.50 -11.47 -3.87
CA ALA A 449 -10.66 -10.28 -4.02
C ALA A 449 -10.56 -9.83 -5.49
N VAL A 450 -10.32 -10.74 -6.43
CA VAL A 450 -10.25 -10.42 -7.87
C VAL A 450 -11.58 -9.86 -8.39
N LYS A 451 -12.72 -10.45 -7.95
CA LYS A 451 -14.07 -9.96 -8.28
C LYS A 451 -14.32 -8.57 -7.69
N ALA A 452 -13.87 -8.31 -6.46
CA ALA A 452 -13.99 -7.00 -5.81
C ALA A 452 -13.20 -5.92 -6.57
N VAL A 453 -11.96 -6.21 -6.97
CA VAL A 453 -11.17 -5.29 -7.83
C VAL A 453 -11.90 -5.00 -9.14
N ALA A 454 -12.50 -6.03 -9.78
CA ALA A 454 -13.24 -5.83 -11.03
C ALA A 454 -14.51 -4.98 -10.83
N ARG A 455 -15.25 -5.16 -9.72
CA ARG A 455 -16.44 -4.34 -9.39
C ARG A 455 -16.06 -2.90 -9.08
N LEU A 456 -15.04 -2.70 -8.23
CA LEU A 456 -14.53 -1.38 -7.88
C LEU A 456 -14.06 -0.61 -9.12
N THR A 457 -13.27 -1.25 -9.97
CA THR A 457 -12.77 -0.61 -11.20
C THR A 457 -13.87 -0.34 -12.21
N ALA A 458 -14.90 -1.19 -12.29
CA ALA A 458 -16.05 -0.94 -13.15
C ALA A 458 -16.83 0.32 -12.74
N TRP A 459 -17.05 0.51 -11.46
CA TRP A 459 -17.70 1.69 -10.91
C TRP A 459 -16.79 2.92 -11.01
N LYS A 460 -15.62 2.87 -10.36
CA LYS A 460 -14.76 4.05 -10.21
C LYS A 460 -14.25 4.60 -11.54
N LEU A 461 -13.79 3.74 -12.45
CA LEU A 461 -13.39 4.16 -13.80
C LEU A 461 -14.58 4.64 -14.63
N GLY A 462 -15.77 4.06 -14.39
CA GLY A 462 -17.03 4.49 -15.03
C GLY A 462 -17.40 5.92 -14.66
N LEU A 463 -17.20 6.37 -13.41
CA LEU A 463 -17.39 7.76 -12.99
C LEU A 463 -16.59 8.76 -13.85
N PHE A 464 -15.48 8.34 -14.43
CA PHE A 464 -14.59 9.16 -15.26
C PHE A 464 -14.60 8.75 -16.74
N GLY A 465 -15.56 7.91 -17.16
CA GLY A 465 -15.74 7.48 -18.54
C GLY A 465 -14.65 6.56 -19.10
N ALA A 466 -13.74 6.07 -18.24
CA ALA A 466 -12.62 5.23 -18.67
C ALA A 466 -13.06 3.78 -18.97
N ASN A 467 -12.57 3.24 -20.10
CA ASN A 467 -12.86 1.86 -20.51
C ASN A 467 -11.86 0.89 -19.89
N PRO A 468 -12.28 -0.05 -19.03
CA PRO A 468 -11.39 -1.00 -18.36
C PRO A 468 -10.50 -1.85 -19.28
N ARG A 469 -10.96 -2.14 -20.53
CA ARG A 469 -10.19 -2.85 -21.56
C ARG A 469 -9.26 -1.93 -22.35
N GLY A 470 -9.42 -0.61 -22.20
CA GLY A 470 -8.70 0.38 -22.96
C GLY A 470 -7.26 0.56 -22.51
N LYS A 471 -6.59 1.43 -23.24
CA LYS A 471 -5.29 2.00 -22.86
C LYS A 471 -5.42 3.51 -22.71
N THR A 472 -4.60 4.10 -21.88
CA THR A 472 -4.54 5.53 -21.65
C THR A 472 -3.09 6.00 -21.60
N TYR A 473 -2.90 7.31 -21.72
CA TYR A 473 -1.60 7.93 -21.57
C TYR A 473 -1.52 8.66 -20.23
N LEU A 474 -0.46 8.38 -19.48
CA LEU A 474 -0.06 9.10 -18.28
C LEU A 474 1.35 9.67 -18.48
N THR A 475 1.57 10.89 -18.00
CA THR A 475 2.90 11.50 -18.00
C THR A 475 3.61 11.09 -16.71
N SER A 476 4.83 10.54 -16.85
CA SER A 476 5.64 10.12 -15.71
C SER A 476 6.13 11.32 -14.89
N GLY A 477 5.93 11.29 -13.58
CA GLY A 477 6.55 12.20 -12.62
C GLY A 477 8.00 11.84 -12.26
N GLY A 478 8.52 10.73 -12.82
CA GLY A 478 9.87 10.21 -12.57
C GLY A 478 9.88 8.95 -11.70
N GLY A 479 10.59 7.93 -12.16
CA GLY A 479 10.77 6.64 -11.49
C GLY A 479 11.88 5.85 -12.17
N ASN A 480 12.14 4.64 -11.70
CA ASN A 480 13.22 3.78 -12.21
C ASN A 480 12.91 3.13 -13.59
N LEU A 481 11.62 3.07 -14.00
CA LEU A 481 11.23 2.52 -15.29
C LEU A 481 11.01 3.59 -16.35
N TYR A 482 10.55 4.79 -15.96
CA TYR A 482 10.26 5.88 -16.87
C TYR A 482 10.77 7.21 -16.31
N ARG A 483 11.60 7.92 -17.10
CA ARG A 483 12.06 9.27 -16.73
C ARG A 483 10.90 10.27 -16.64
N LYS A 484 11.06 11.29 -15.83
CA LYS A 484 10.11 12.42 -15.70
C LYS A 484 9.78 13.04 -17.06
N GLY A 485 8.51 13.39 -17.25
CA GLY A 485 7.97 13.97 -18.49
C GLY A 485 7.67 12.97 -19.60
N LYS A 486 8.05 11.69 -19.45
CA LYS A 486 7.74 10.65 -20.46
C LYS A 486 6.22 10.39 -20.49
N ASN A 487 5.61 10.52 -21.66
CA ASN A 487 4.22 10.13 -21.88
C ASN A 487 4.14 8.62 -22.16
N VAL A 488 3.52 7.87 -21.26
CA VAL A 488 3.54 6.39 -21.26
C VAL A 488 2.15 5.85 -21.55
N ARG A 489 2.05 4.93 -22.49
CA ARG A 489 0.80 4.24 -22.85
C ARG A 489 0.61 3.01 -21.98
N LEU A 490 -0.32 3.08 -21.03
CA LEU A 490 -0.62 2.05 -20.04
C LEU A 490 -2.01 1.44 -20.27
N ASN A 491 -2.24 0.22 -19.76
CA ASN A 491 -3.60 -0.29 -19.65
C ASN A 491 -4.38 0.56 -18.63
N VAL A 492 -5.68 0.76 -18.84
CA VAL A 492 -6.54 1.48 -17.89
C VAL A 492 -6.59 0.77 -16.53
N ILE A 493 -6.48 -0.56 -16.50
CA ILE A 493 -6.20 -1.32 -15.27
C ILE A 493 -4.81 -1.94 -15.43
N SER A 494 -3.84 -1.39 -14.74
CA SER A 494 -2.44 -1.81 -14.71
C SER A 494 -2.08 -2.44 -13.37
N GLY A 495 -1.00 -3.21 -13.33
CA GLY A 495 -0.33 -3.54 -12.08
C GLY A 495 0.74 -2.49 -11.77
N HIS A 496 1.18 -2.42 -10.54
CA HIS A 496 2.24 -1.51 -10.14
C HIS A 496 3.48 -1.61 -11.05
N ARG A 497 3.90 -2.84 -11.36
CA ARG A 497 5.04 -3.13 -12.24
C ARG A 497 4.94 -2.59 -13.67
N ASP A 498 3.77 -2.15 -14.10
CA ASP A 498 3.60 -1.50 -15.40
C ASP A 498 4.06 -0.02 -15.37
N GLY A 499 4.16 0.58 -14.18
CA GLY A 499 4.59 1.97 -13.96
C GLY A 499 5.97 2.10 -13.31
N PHE A 500 6.41 1.10 -12.57
CA PHE A 500 7.68 1.08 -11.84
C PHE A 500 8.30 -0.32 -11.91
N SER A 501 9.63 -0.43 -11.90
CA SER A 501 10.31 -1.74 -11.85
C SER A 501 10.23 -2.31 -10.44
N THR A 502 9.27 -3.21 -10.22
CA THR A 502 8.93 -3.79 -8.91
C THR A 502 8.32 -5.18 -9.06
N ALA A 503 8.37 -5.99 -8.02
CA ALA A 503 7.66 -7.26 -7.95
C ALA A 503 6.14 -7.09 -7.72
N CYS A 504 5.69 -5.92 -7.19
CA CYS A 504 4.28 -5.61 -6.93
C CYS A 504 3.45 -5.59 -8.24
N PRO A 505 2.23 -6.12 -8.27
CA PRO A 505 1.41 -6.68 -7.18
C PRO A 505 1.65 -8.16 -6.87
N GLY A 506 2.79 -8.71 -7.23
CA GLY A 506 3.10 -10.12 -7.20
C GLY A 506 2.59 -10.86 -8.43
N LEU A 507 3.35 -11.85 -8.92
CA LEU A 507 3.10 -12.54 -10.17
C LEU A 507 1.69 -13.14 -10.28
N GLN A 508 1.19 -13.71 -9.19
CA GLN A 508 -0.10 -14.41 -9.19
C GLN A 508 -1.30 -13.44 -9.29
N LEU A 509 -1.22 -12.27 -8.67
CA LEU A 509 -2.25 -11.24 -8.81
C LEU A 509 -2.14 -10.55 -10.17
N TYR A 510 -0.93 -10.24 -10.63
CA TYR A 510 -0.70 -9.64 -11.94
C TYR A 510 -1.31 -10.47 -13.09
N ARG A 511 -1.15 -11.80 -13.06
CA ARG A 511 -1.75 -12.74 -14.03
C ARG A 511 -3.29 -12.66 -14.08
N LYS A 512 -3.95 -12.10 -13.05
CA LYS A 512 -5.42 -11.92 -13.04
C LYS A 512 -5.89 -10.63 -13.69
N LEU A 513 -5.01 -9.66 -13.98
CA LEU A 513 -5.42 -8.35 -14.49
C LEU A 513 -6.08 -8.43 -15.87
N GLY A 514 -5.69 -9.35 -16.73
CA GLY A 514 -6.36 -9.57 -18.03
C GLY A 514 -7.84 -9.92 -17.85
N SER A 515 -8.15 -10.90 -17.01
CA SER A 515 -9.52 -11.30 -16.69
C SER A 515 -10.28 -10.21 -15.91
N THR A 516 -9.58 -9.46 -15.05
CA THR A 516 -10.14 -8.32 -14.31
C THR A 516 -10.61 -7.23 -15.27
N ARG A 517 -9.80 -6.85 -16.27
CA ARG A 517 -10.18 -5.87 -17.33
C ARG A 517 -11.45 -6.31 -18.06
N SER A 518 -11.51 -7.56 -18.48
CA SER A 518 -12.66 -8.12 -19.19
C SER A 518 -13.92 -8.15 -18.32
N THR A 519 -13.78 -8.52 -17.05
CA THR A 519 -14.92 -8.58 -16.12
C THR A 519 -15.41 -7.18 -15.75
N SER A 520 -14.48 -6.24 -15.50
CA SER A 520 -14.81 -4.85 -15.22
C SER A 520 -15.56 -4.19 -16.39
N ALA A 521 -15.12 -4.41 -17.63
CA ALA A 521 -15.79 -3.90 -18.82
C ALA A 521 -17.22 -4.47 -18.96
N ARG A 522 -17.42 -5.78 -18.72
CA ARG A 522 -18.76 -6.38 -18.69
C ARG A 522 -19.67 -5.75 -17.63
N TYR A 523 -19.15 -5.45 -16.45
CA TYR A 523 -19.91 -4.71 -15.43
C TYR A 523 -20.29 -3.30 -15.89
N GLN A 524 -19.47 -2.64 -16.71
CA GLN A 524 -19.82 -1.36 -17.33
C GLN A 524 -20.81 -1.48 -18.50
N GLY A 525 -21.11 -2.68 -19.00
CA GLY A 525 -21.92 -2.87 -20.21
C GLY A 525 -21.14 -2.66 -21.51
N ARG A 526 -19.82 -2.92 -21.50
CA ARG A 526 -18.87 -2.84 -22.64
C ARG A 526 -18.46 -4.22 -23.14
#